data_3022c02804b1e90c2cfde9d29dfcba02
#
_entry.id   3022c02804b1e90c2cfde9d29dfcba02
#
_cell.length_a   1.000
_cell.length_b   1.000
_cell.length_c   1.000
_cell.angle_alpha   90.00
_cell.angle_beta   90.00
_cell.angle_gamma   90.00
#
_symmetry.space_group_name_H-M   'P 1'
#
loop_
_entity.id
_entity.type
_entity.pdbx_description
1 polymer ?
#
loop_
_entity_poly.entity_id
_entity_poly.type
_entity_poly.pdbx_seq_one_letter_code
_entity_poly.pdbx_strand_id
1 'polypeptide(L)'
;MSDTKIRVAINGAGRIGRAFLKIAHARKEIEIVAINDLGDIENIAYLLKYDSVYGVNPSEISVGADKKTIIVDGTSIAFVSEKEPTNLPWKAMNIDVVVESTGFFTSYASAKAHLDAGARKVVVTAPMKDDPIPGVEGATVLMGVNEEKLSSTQISSNASCTTNASSPLIAILDEAVGIEKAVLSTVHGYTGTQALVDGPSKKGFREGRAAAANIVPSSTG
;
A
#
# COMPACT_ATOMS: atom_id res chain seq x y z
N MET A 1 15.00 26.65 -0.56
CA MET A 1 14.59 25.30 -1.02
C MET A 1 13.17 25.43 -1.50
N SER A 2 12.82 24.95 -2.68
CA SER A 2 11.47 25.11 -3.23
C SER A 2 10.47 24.38 -2.33
N ASP A 3 9.42 25.09 -1.91
CA ASP A 3 8.33 24.62 -1.06
C ASP A 3 7.38 23.64 -1.80
N THR A 4 7.89 22.94 -2.81
CA THR A 4 7.08 22.08 -3.68
C THR A 4 6.89 20.73 -2.99
N LYS A 5 5.67 20.49 -2.54
CA LYS A 5 5.27 19.21 -1.93
C LYS A 5 5.24 18.09 -2.99
N ILE A 6 5.57 16.89 -2.57
CA ILE A 6 5.41 15.67 -3.39
C ILE A 6 3.91 15.36 -3.49
N ARG A 7 3.41 15.32 -4.72
CA ARG A 7 2.00 15.08 -5.02
C ARG A 7 1.72 13.59 -5.13
N VAL A 8 0.92 13.06 -4.21
CA VAL A 8 0.70 11.63 -4.05
C VAL A 8 -0.74 11.27 -4.33
N ALA A 9 -0.95 10.20 -5.09
CA ALA A 9 -2.23 9.52 -5.21
C ALA A 9 -2.18 8.14 -4.55
N ILE A 10 -3.29 7.74 -3.95
CA ILE A 10 -3.47 6.41 -3.34
C ILE A 10 -4.41 5.61 -4.23
N ASN A 11 -3.95 4.47 -4.74
CA ASN A 11 -4.80 3.52 -5.44
C ASN A 11 -5.15 2.36 -4.50
N GLY A 12 -6.40 2.31 -4.06
CA GLY A 12 -6.90 1.38 -3.05
C GLY A 12 -6.93 1.96 -1.64
N ALA A 13 -8.11 2.25 -1.14
CA ALA A 13 -8.36 2.73 0.23
C ALA A 13 -8.64 1.57 1.21
N GLY A 14 -7.95 0.44 1.03
CA GLY A 14 -7.95 -0.71 1.94
C GLY A 14 -7.22 -0.39 3.25
N ARG A 15 -6.87 -1.41 4.02
CA ARG A 15 -6.14 -1.26 5.30
C ARG A 15 -4.84 -0.46 5.14
N ILE A 16 -4.06 -0.79 4.11
CA ILE A 16 -2.74 -0.18 3.89
C ILE A 16 -2.88 1.25 3.37
N GLY A 17 -3.71 1.47 2.34
CA GLY A 17 -3.92 2.82 1.79
C GLY A 17 -4.43 3.82 2.84
N ARG A 18 -5.37 3.40 3.70
CA ARG A 18 -5.87 4.25 4.79
C ARG A 18 -4.81 4.49 5.88
N ALA A 19 -4.00 3.49 6.22
CA ALA A 19 -2.89 3.67 7.17
C ALA A 19 -1.84 4.64 6.62
N PHE A 20 -1.49 4.50 5.34
CA PHE A 20 -0.58 5.42 4.66
C PHE A 20 -1.14 6.85 4.67
N LEU A 21 -2.41 7.05 4.33
CA LEU A 21 -3.05 8.38 4.35
C LEU A 21 -2.92 9.05 5.72
N LYS A 22 -3.22 8.32 6.80
CA LYS A 22 -3.13 8.85 8.18
C LYS A 22 -1.72 9.37 8.50
N ILE A 23 -0.68 8.64 8.06
CA ILE A 23 0.71 9.03 8.31
C ILE A 23 1.13 10.17 7.39
N ALA A 24 0.80 10.06 6.10
CA ALA A 24 1.22 11.01 5.08
C ALA A 24 0.56 12.39 5.23
N HIS A 25 -0.71 12.44 5.69
CA HIS A 25 -1.41 13.70 5.93
C HIS A 25 -0.71 14.60 6.98
N ALA A 26 -0.01 14.01 7.93
CA ALA A 26 0.77 14.74 8.93
C ALA A 26 2.13 15.25 8.41
N ARG A 27 2.54 14.86 7.20
CA ARG A 27 3.84 15.21 6.62
C ARG A 27 3.74 16.47 5.77
N LYS A 28 4.54 17.47 6.09
CA LYS A 28 4.52 18.77 5.39
C LYS A 28 5.02 18.67 3.95
N GLU A 29 5.92 17.74 3.69
CA GLU A 29 6.53 17.47 2.39
C GLU A 29 5.62 16.70 1.42
N ILE A 30 4.48 16.16 1.91
CA ILE A 30 3.55 15.34 1.12
C ILE A 30 2.21 16.06 0.97
N GLU A 31 1.65 16.00 -0.22
CA GLU A 31 0.27 16.39 -0.52
C GLU A 31 -0.48 15.18 -1.08
N ILE A 32 -1.47 14.69 -0.34
CA ILE A 32 -2.38 13.67 -0.86
C ILE A 32 -3.40 14.35 -1.75
N VAL A 33 -3.29 14.10 -3.05
CA VAL A 33 -4.09 14.77 -4.09
C VAL A 33 -5.36 14.00 -4.40
N ALA A 34 -5.25 12.66 -4.47
CA ALA A 34 -6.35 11.80 -4.87
C ALA A 34 -6.31 10.44 -4.18
N ILE A 35 -7.50 9.86 -4.05
CA ILE A 35 -7.72 8.47 -3.68
C ILE A 35 -8.57 7.85 -4.79
N ASN A 36 -8.14 6.70 -5.31
CA ASN A 36 -8.97 5.86 -6.16
C ASN A 36 -9.40 4.60 -5.41
N ASP A 37 -10.69 4.35 -5.35
CA ASP A 37 -11.26 3.12 -4.80
C ASP A 37 -12.62 2.84 -5.43
N LEU A 38 -12.98 1.56 -5.57
CA LEU A 38 -14.29 1.15 -6.12
C LEU A 38 -15.40 1.10 -5.07
N GLY A 39 -15.04 1.28 -3.81
CA GLY A 39 -15.98 1.34 -2.70
C GLY A 39 -16.75 2.65 -2.64
N ASP A 40 -17.81 2.65 -1.83
CA ASP A 40 -18.59 3.86 -1.58
C ASP A 40 -17.78 4.89 -0.78
N ILE A 41 -17.80 6.14 -1.22
CA ILE A 41 -17.01 7.22 -0.63
C ILE A 41 -17.37 7.49 0.84
N GLU A 42 -18.65 7.39 1.21
CA GLU A 42 -19.11 7.64 2.59
C GLU A 42 -18.59 6.52 3.50
N ASN A 43 -18.60 5.27 3.00
CA ASN A 43 -18.02 4.14 3.71
C ASN A 43 -16.50 4.27 3.85
N ILE A 44 -15.80 4.67 2.80
CA ILE A 44 -14.33 4.91 2.89
C ILE A 44 -14.03 6.02 3.90
N ALA A 45 -14.77 7.12 3.91
CA ALA A 45 -14.60 8.19 4.89
C ALA A 45 -14.88 7.70 6.32
N TYR A 46 -15.92 6.89 6.51
CA TYR A 46 -16.23 6.26 7.80
C TYR A 46 -15.06 5.37 8.27
N LEU A 47 -14.52 4.52 7.39
CA LEU A 47 -13.39 3.64 7.70
C LEU A 47 -12.06 4.39 7.89
N LEU A 48 -11.91 5.59 7.33
CA LEU A 48 -10.79 6.48 7.65
C LEU A 48 -10.90 7.06 9.06
N LYS A 49 -12.13 7.34 9.51
CA LYS A 49 -12.40 7.89 10.84
C LYS A 49 -12.30 6.82 11.94
N TYR A 50 -12.89 5.65 11.70
CA TYR A 50 -13.00 4.60 12.71
C TYR A 50 -12.21 3.35 12.30
N ASP A 51 -11.32 2.90 13.14
CA ASP A 51 -10.47 1.74 12.90
C ASP A 51 -10.44 0.84 14.14
N SER A 52 -10.72 -0.46 13.96
CA SER A 52 -10.77 -1.41 15.08
C SER A 52 -9.41 -1.66 15.74
N VAL A 53 -8.30 -1.39 15.03
CA VAL A 53 -6.93 -1.61 15.53
C VAL A 53 -6.33 -0.29 16.02
N TYR A 54 -6.43 0.77 15.21
CA TYR A 54 -5.81 2.07 15.50
C TYR A 54 -6.74 3.04 16.22
N GLY A 55 -7.99 2.66 16.48
CA GLY A 55 -8.96 3.51 17.15
C GLY A 55 -9.53 4.62 16.26
N VAL A 56 -10.03 5.66 16.90
CA VAL A 56 -10.63 6.81 16.21
C VAL A 56 -9.51 7.74 15.71
N ASN A 57 -9.58 8.08 14.42
CA ASN A 57 -8.66 9.06 13.83
C ASN A 57 -8.96 10.45 14.43
N PRO A 58 -7.96 11.17 14.99
CA PRO A 58 -8.17 12.50 15.56
C PRO A 58 -8.60 13.54 14.51
N SER A 59 -8.18 13.37 13.24
CA SER A 59 -8.55 14.28 12.15
C SER A 59 -10.05 14.38 11.93
N GLU A 60 -10.53 15.55 11.56
CA GLU A 60 -11.88 15.74 11.05
C GLU A 60 -12.00 15.17 9.65
N ILE A 61 -12.94 14.24 9.44
CA ILE A 61 -13.13 13.58 8.16
C ILE A 61 -14.59 13.74 7.73
N SER A 62 -14.79 14.25 6.52
CA SER A 62 -16.10 14.41 5.91
C SER A 62 -16.06 14.15 4.40
N VAL A 63 -17.22 14.00 3.80
CA VAL A 63 -17.37 13.87 2.34
C VAL A 63 -17.88 15.21 1.80
N GLY A 64 -17.30 15.68 0.71
CA GLY A 64 -17.76 16.89 0.03
C GLY A 64 -19.18 16.74 -0.51
N ALA A 65 -19.89 17.84 -0.64
CA ALA A 65 -21.30 17.87 -1.10
C ALA A 65 -21.47 17.27 -2.52
N ASP A 66 -20.42 17.30 -3.32
CA ASP A 66 -20.36 16.72 -4.67
C ASP A 66 -20.19 15.19 -4.67
N LYS A 67 -19.94 14.58 -3.50
CA LYS A 67 -19.58 13.16 -3.34
C LYS A 67 -18.39 12.71 -4.20
N LYS A 68 -17.48 13.64 -4.52
CA LYS A 68 -16.25 13.40 -5.30
C LYS A 68 -15.00 13.80 -4.55
N THR A 69 -15.13 14.20 -3.29
CA THR A 69 -14.00 14.60 -2.45
C THR A 69 -14.16 14.03 -1.04
N ILE A 70 -13.03 13.62 -0.46
CA ILE A 70 -12.90 13.37 0.98
C ILE A 70 -12.15 14.56 1.56
N ILE A 71 -12.69 15.14 2.62
CA ILE A 71 -12.10 16.29 3.30
C ILE A 71 -11.47 15.79 4.60
N VAL A 72 -10.17 16.05 4.78
CA VAL A 72 -9.43 15.69 5.98
C VAL A 72 -8.82 16.97 6.55
N ASP A 73 -9.22 17.37 7.75
CA ASP A 73 -8.79 18.61 8.42
C ASP A 73 -8.88 19.83 7.49
N GLY A 74 -9.99 19.95 6.75
CA GLY A 74 -10.24 21.03 5.79
C GLY A 74 -9.49 20.88 4.44
N THR A 75 -8.62 19.89 4.29
CA THR A 75 -7.93 19.62 3.02
C THR A 75 -8.78 18.69 2.14
N SER A 76 -9.11 19.14 0.93
CA SER A 76 -9.88 18.35 -0.04
C SER A 76 -8.98 17.38 -0.80
N ILE A 77 -9.35 16.11 -0.81
CA ILE A 77 -8.69 15.02 -1.54
C ILE A 77 -9.70 14.51 -2.57
N ALA A 78 -9.32 14.52 -3.85
CA ALA A 78 -10.20 14.01 -4.91
C ALA A 78 -10.47 12.51 -4.72
N PHE A 79 -11.72 12.10 -4.89
CA PHE A 79 -12.10 10.70 -4.87
C PHE A 79 -12.47 10.26 -6.29
N VAL A 80 -11.76 9.25 -6.78
CA VAL A 80 -11.93 8.66 -8.10
C VAL A 80 -12.42 7.23 -7.93
N SER A 81 -13.28 6.76 -8.82
CA SER A 81 -13.75 5.38 -8.84
C SER A 81 -13.54 4.80 -10.24
N GLU A 82 -12.30 4.44 -10.54
CA GLU A 82 -11.87 3.90 -11.83
C GLU A 82 -11.19 2.55 -11.61
N LYS A 83 -11.62 1.54 -12.36
CA LYS A 83 -11.11 0.17 -12.26
C LYS A 83 -9.82 -0.02 -13.05
N GLU A 84 -9.72 0.60 -14.22
CA GLU A 84 -8.59 0.44 -15.11
C GLU A 84 -7.53 1.52 -14.85
N PRO A 85 -6.33 1.17 -14.35
CA PRO A 85 -5.32 2.16 -13.93
C PRO A 85 -4.87 3.10 -15.04
N THR A 86 -4.88 2.66 -16.29
CA THR A 86 -4.53 3.48 -17.46
C THR A 86 -5.47 4.66 -17.69
N ASN A 87 -6.72 4.59 -17.19
CA ASN A 87 -7.71 5.64 -17.30
C ASN A 87 -7.64 6.66 -16.14
N LEU A 88 -6.82 6.40 -15.14
CA LEU A 88 -6.69 7.27 -13.97
C LEU A 88 -6.08 8.63 -14.36
N PRO A 89 -6.56 9.75 -13.80
CA PRO A 89 -6.20 11.09 -14.25
C PRO A 89 -4.87 11.58 -13.68
N TRP A 90 -3.88 10.72 -13.49
CA TRP A 90 -2.62 11.05 -12.83
C TRP A 90 -1.86 12.16 -13.52
N LYS A 91 -1.83 12.17 -14.85
CA LYS A 91 -1.20 13.24 -15.63
C LYS A 91 -1.88 14.59 -15.42
N ALA A 92 -3.20 14.62 -15.48
CA ALA A 92 -3.99 15.85 -15.30
C ALA A 92 -3.87 16.41 -13.88
N MET A 93 -3.69 15.52 -12.90
CA MET A 93 -3.52 15.87 -11.49
C MET A 93 -2.06 16.12 -11.10
N ASN A 94 -1.10 16.01 -12.04
CA ASN A 94 0.34 16.16 -11.81
C ASN A 94 0.82 15.28 -10.62
N ILE A 95 0.50 13.98 -10.67
CA ILE A 95 0.90 13.05 -9.61
C ILE A 95 2.38 12.68 -9.77
N ASP A 96 3.14 12.90 -8.70
CA ASP A 96 4.54 12.48 -8.63
C ASP A 96 4.66 11.00 -8.26
N VAL A 97 3.89 10.54 -7.26
CA VAL A 97 3.96 9.17 -6.76
C VAL A 97 2.57 8.58 -6.62
N VAL A 98 2.38 7.38 -7.14
CA VAL A 98 1.21 6.55 -6.82
C VAL A 98 1.59 5.52 -5.77
N VAL A 99 0.82 5.45 -4.69
CA VAL A 99 0.87 4.36 -3.73
C VAL A 99 -0.17 3.32 -4.14
N GLU A 100 0.31 2.23 -4.75
CA GLU A 100 -0.52 1.11 -5.17
C GLU A 100 -0.78 0.18 -3.98
N SER A 101 -1.99 0.18 -3.46
CA SER A 101 -2.39 -0.56 -2.25
C SER A 101 -3.68 -1.37 -2.41
N THR A 102 -4.07 -1.67 -3.67
CA THR A 102 -5.22 -2.53 -3.96
C THR A 102 -4.93 -4.01 -3.72
N GLY A 103 -3.66 -4.43 -3.83
CA GLY A 103 -3.25 -5.84 -3.82
C GLY A 103 -3.54 -6.56 -5.15
N PHE A 104 -4.02 -5.86 -6.19
CA PHE A 104 -4.28 -6.43 -7.53
C PHE A 104 -3.10 -6.20 -8.48
N PHE A 105 -2.54 -5.01 -8.51
CA PHE A 105 -1.46 -4.63 -9.44
C PHE A 105 -0.10 -4.88 -8.80
N THR A 106 0.18 -6.17 -8.52
CA THR A 106 1.37 -6.63 -7.78
C THR A 106 2.43 -7.24 -8.69
N SER A 107 2.51 -6.78 -9.94
CA SER A 107 3.57 -7.10 -10.89
C SER A 107 4.09 -5.82 -11.53
N TYR A 108 5.36 -5.78 -11.96
CA TYR A 108 5.90 -4.61 -12.66
C TYR A 108 5.11 -4.32 -13.94
N ALA A 109 4.71 -5.39 -14.64
CA ALA A 109 3.89 -5.27 -15.85
C ALA A 109 2.54 -4.59 -15.57
N SER A 110 1.85 -4.97 -14.50
CA SER A 110 0.55 -4.37 -14.16
C SER A 110 0.68 -3.00 -13.50
N ALA A 111 1.66 -2.78 -12.64
CA ALA A 111 1.89 -1.51 -11.96
C ALA A 111 2.35 -0.40 -12.93
N LYS A 112 2.99 -0.77 -14.06
CA LYS A 112 3.38 0.17 -15.13
C LYS A 112 2.18 0.98 -15.64
N ALA A 113 0.96 0.47 -15.57
CA ALA A 113 -0.23 1.20 -15.97
C ALA A 113 -0.38 2.56 -15.29
N HIS A 114 0.11 2.72 -14.05
CA HIS A 114 0.14 4.02 -13.37
C HIS A 114 1.16 4.99 -13.97
N LEU A 115 2.30 4.50 -14.44
CA LEU A 115 3.27 5.33 -15.20
C LEU A 115 2.66 5.75 -16.52
N ASP A 116 1.99 4.85 -17.22
CA ASP A 116 1.30 5.12 -18.49
C ASP A 116 0.16 6.14 -18.31
N ALA A 117 -0.51 6.15 -17.14
CA ALA A 117 -1.50 7.16 -16.74
C ALA A 117 -0.86 8.51 -16.38
N GLY A 118 0.47 8.61 -16.30
CA GLY A 118 1.22 9.85 -16.12
C GLY A 118 1.80 10.09 -14.73
N ALA A 119 1.81 9.12 -13.85
CA ALA A 119 2.57 9.19 -12.61
C ALA A 119 4.08 9.11 -12.90
N ARG A 120 4.91 9.75 -12.09
CA ARG A 120 6.37 9.68 -12.25
C ARG A 120 6.98 8.45 -11.60
N LYS A 121 6.43 8.04 -10.45
CA LYS A 121 6.87 6.87 -9.69
C LYS A 121 5.67 6.09 -9.14
N VAL A 122 5.88 4.80 -8.89
CA VAL A 122 4.88 3.92 -8.26
C VAL A 122 5.54 3.20 -7.08
N VAL A 123 4.86 3.18 -5.95
CA VAL A 123 5.22 2.37 -4.78
C VAL A 123 4.14 1.31 -4.59
N VAL A 124 4.48 0.05 -4.83
CA VAL A 124 3.58 -1.08 -4.63
C VAL A 124 3.73 -1.59 -3.20
N THR A 125 2.64 -1.59 -2.44
CA THR A 125 2.63 -1.99 -1.02
C THR A 125 2.45 -3.51 -0.83
N ALA A 126 3.05 -4.29 -1.73
CA ALA A 126 2.99 -5.74 -1.73
C ALA A 126 4.24 -6.31 -2.41
N PRO A 127 4.60 -7.59 -2.19
CA PRO A 127 5.63 -8.27 -2.95
C PRO A 127 5.29 -8.32 -4.44
N MET A 128 6.28 -8.10 -5.30
CA MET A 128 6.12 -8.27 -6.75
C MET A 128 6.08 -9.75 -7.12
N LYS A 129 5.32 -10.07 -8.15
CA LYS A 129 5.13 -11.45 -8.66
C LYS A 129 5.96 -11.75 -9.90
N ASP A 130 6.65 -10.75 -10.41
CA ASP A 130 7.51 -10.81 -11.61
C ASP A 130 8.80 -10.04 -11.37
N ASP A 131 9.74 -10.19 -12.30
CA ASP A 131 10.95 -9.37 -12.38
C ASP A 131 10.67 -8.05 -13.12
N PRO A 132 11.53 -7.02 -12.92
CA PRO A 132 11.45 -5.78 -13.69
C PRO A 132 11.43 -6.03 -15.19
N ILE A 133 10.51 -5.35 -15.88
CA ILE A 133 10.33 -5.51 -17.33
C ILE A 133 11.21 -4.52 -18.10
N PRO A 134 11.58 -4.79 -19.37
CA PRO A 134 12.37 -3.88 -20.20
C PRO A 134 11.76 -2.47 -20.25
N GLY A 135 12.61 -1.46 -20.01
CA GLY A 135 12.22 -0.06 -20.02
C GLY A 135 11.57 0.45 -18.73
N VAL A 136 11.52 -0.37 -17.66
CA VAL A 136 11.05 0.03 -16.34
C VAL A 136 12.12 -0.31 -15.31
N GLU A 137 12.65 0.71 -14.67
CA GLU A 137 13.58 0.55 -13.53
C GLU A 137 12.77 0.15 -12.28
N GLY A 138 12.92 -1.10 -11.87
CA GLY A 138 12.17 -1.70 -10.77
C GLY A 138 13.06 -2.28 -9.68
N ALA A 139 12.64 -2.18 -8.41
CA ALA A 139 13.32 -2.84 -7.30
C ALA A 139 12.39 -3.09 -6.12
N THR A 140 12.67 -4.13 -5.33
CA THR A 140 12.17 -4.25 -3.96
C THR A 140 13.07 -3.43 -3.06
N VAL A 141 12.47 -2.51 -2.30
CA VAL A 141 13.20 -1.56 -1.45
C VAL A 141 12.67 -1.57 -0.03
N LEU A 142 13.58 -1.72 0.90
CA LEU A 142 13.32 -1.71 2.34
C LEU A 142 14.16 -0.61 3.00
N MET A 143 13.50 0.24 3.76
CA MET A 143 14.17 1.31 4.51
C MET A 143 15.14 0.73 5.53
N GLY A 144 16.34 1.32 5.60
CA GLY A 144 17.42 0.83 6.46
C GLY A 144 18.14 -0.43 5.96
N VAL A 145 17.81 -0.91 4.74
CA VAL A 145 18.44 -2.11 4.15
C VAL A 145 19.05 -1.81 2.78
N ASN A 146 18.28 -1.18 1.89
CA ASN A 146 18.70 -0.92 0.50
C ASN A 146 17.99 0.28 -0.12
N GLU A 147 17.67 1.31 0.67
CA GLU A 147 16.92 2.50 0.23
C GLU A 147 17.63 3.34 -0.83
N GLU A 148 18.93 3.18 -1.01
CA GLU A 148 19.70 3.84 -2.07
C GLU A 148 19.15 3.52 -3.46
N LYS A 149 18.54 2.33 -3.64
CA LYS A 149 17.91 1.90 -4.89
C LYS A 149 16.72 2.77 -5.31
N LEU A 150 16.09 3.51 -4.37
CA LEU A 150 14.96 4.40 -4.69
C LEU A 150 15.35 5.51 -5.68
N SER A 151 16.61 5.92 -5.70
CA SER A 151 17.09 6.99 -6.58
C SER A 151 16.92 6.63 -8.06
N SER A 152 17.14 5.39 -8.43
CA SER A 152 17.09 4.88 -9.81
C SER A 152 15.75 4.22 -10.18
N THR A 153 14.88 3.87 -9.21
CA THR A 153 13.64 3.14 -9.50
C THR A 153 12.48 4.02 -9.92
N GLN A 154 11.71 3.54 -10.89
CA GLN A 154 10.39 4.09 -11.26
C GLN A 154 9.26 3.33 -10.54
N ILE A 155 9.38 2.02 -10.39
CA ILE A 155 8.44 1.19 -9.65
C ILE A 155 9.19 0.47 -8.54
N SER A 156 8.87 0.81 -7.29
CA SER A 156 9.39 0.12 -6.13
C SER A 156 8.32 -0.75 -5.46
N SER A 157 8.73 -1.91 -4.97
CA SER A 157 7.94 -2.75 -4.09
C SER A 157 8.38 -2.54 -2.65
N ASN A 158 7.43 -2.37 -1.75
CA ASN A 158 7.69 -2.34 -0.31
C ASN A 158 7.68 -3.75 0.31
N ALA A 159 7.71 -4.80 -0.49
CA ALA A 159 7.69 -6.20 -0.08
C ALA A 159 6.50 -6.58 0.82
N SER A 160 6.66 -7.58 1.67
CA SER A 160 5.62 -8.03 2.62
C SER A 160 5.84 -7.44 4.02
N CYS A 161 4.79 -7.52 4.85
CA CYS A 161 4.87 -7.18 6.27
C CYS A 161 5.94 -8.02 6.99
N THR A 162 6.03 -9.32 6.70
CA THR A 162 7.04 -10.23 7.27
C THR A 162 8.44 -9.85 6.81
N THR A 163 8.62 -9.49 5.53
CA THR A 163 9.90 -9.02 5.00
C THR A 163 10.34 -7.73 5.70
N ASN A 164 9.45 -6.76 5.86
CA ASN A 164 9.77 -5.53 6.59
C ASN A 164 10.11 -5.76 8.06
N ALA A 165 9.48 -6.74 8.69
CA ALA A 165 9.76 -7.07 10.09
C ALA A 165 11.11 -7.78 10.28
N SER A 166 11.52 -8.63 9.33
CA SER A 166 12.69 -9.50 9.49
C SER A 166 13.97 -9.00 8.82
N SER A 167 13.87 -8.36 7.65
CA SER A 167 15.06 -7.98 6.87
C SER A 167 15.98 -6.99 7.58
N PRO A 168 15.51 -5.95 8.26
CA PRO A 168 16.40 -5.06 9.02
C PRO A 168 17.14 -5.80 10.15
N LEU A 169 16.47 -6.74 10.82
CA LEU A 169 17.11 -7.56 11.86
C LEU A 169 18.18 -8.46 11.28
N ILE A 170 17.89 -9.11 10.14
CA ILE A 170 18.86 -9.95 9.45
C ILE A 170 20.06 -9.12 8.97
N ALA A 171 19.83 -7.94 8.40
CA ALA A 171 20.90 -7.05 7.96
C ALA A 171 21.82 -6.64 9.12
N ILE A 172 21.27 -6.27 10.26
CA ILE A 172 22.04 -5.92 11.46
C ILE A 172 22.87 -7.12 11.96
N LEU A 173 22.27 -8.30 12.00
CA LEU A 173 22.97 -9.50 12.48
C LEU A 173 24.08 -9.94 11.51
N ASP A 174 23.82 -9.85 10.21
CA ASP A 174 24.81 -10.18 9.18
C ASP A 174 26.01 -9.23 9.23
N GLU A 175 25.76 -7.93 9.38
CA GLU A 175 26.82 -6.93 9.53
C GLU A 175 27.63 -7.11 10.82
N ALA A 176 26.96 -7.47 11.93
CA ALA A 176 27.61 -7.52 13.24
C ALA A 176 28.42 -8.82 13.45
N VAL A 177 27.92 -9.96 12.99
CA VAL A 177 28.49 -11.28 13.32
C VAL A 177 28.59 -12.24 12.12
N GLY A 178 27.99 -11.89 10.98
CA GLY A 178 27.86 -12.74 9.80
C GLY A 178 26.79 -13.83 9.99
N ILE A 179 26.11 -14.19 8.90
CA ILE A 179 25.07 -15.23 8.89
C ILE A 179 25.36 -16.23 7.78
N GLU A 180 25.59 -17.50 8.14
CA GLU A 180 25.69 -18.57 7.15
C GLU A 180 24.32 -19.08 6.69
N LYS A 181 23.38 -19.24 7.62
CA LYS A 181 22.02 -19.74 7.36
C LYS A 181 21.03 -19.14 8.34
N ALA A 182 19.81 -18.90 7.85
CA ALA A 182 18.69 -18.44 8.68
C ALA A 182 17.43 -19.21 8.34
N VAL A 183 16.56 -19.41 9.33
CA VAL A 183 15.22 -19.95 9.17
C VAL A 183 14.25 -18.97 9.81
N LEU A 184 13.29 -18.51 9.02
CA LEU A 184 12.23 -17.62 9.50
C LEU A 184 10.97 -18.43 9.83
N SER A 185 10.48 -18.28 11.07
CA SER A 185 9.17 -18.74 11.46
C SER A 185 8.36 -17.55 11.96
N THR A 186 7.14 -17.38 11.44
CA THR A 186 6.29 -16.25 11.82
C THR A 186 4.97 -16.71 12.41
N VAL A 187 4.54 -16.04 13.48
CA VAL A 187 3.18 -16.10 14.02
C VAL A 187 2.57 -14.74 13.81
N HIS A 188 1.52 -14.67 13.00
CA HIS A 188 1.00 -13.42 12.45
C HIS A 188 -0.47 -13.23 12.77
N GLY A 189 -0.89 -12.00 13.04
CA GLY A 189 -2.31 -11.66 13.11
C GLY A 189 -3.03 -11.98 11.80
N TYR A 190 -4.28 -12.43 11.85
CA TYR A 190 -5.05 -12.70 10.64
C TYR A 190 -5.30 -11.42 9.82
N THR A 191 -5.45 -11.60 8.51
CA THR A 191 -5.62 -10.52 7.55
C THR A 191 -6.90 -10.69 6.73
N GLY A 192 -7.27 -9.68 5.95
CA GLY A 192 -8.50 -9.69 5.15
C GLY A 192 -8.63 -10.79 4.09
N THR A 193 -7.57 -11.56 3.85
CA THR A 193 -7.60 -12.71 2.94
C THR A 193 -8.00 -14.02 3.62
N GLN A 194 -8.10 -14.03 4.95
CA GLN A 194 -8.48 -15.20 5.74
C GLN A 194 -9.97 -15.18 6.04
N ALA A 195 -10.58 -16.36 6.18
CA ALA A 195 -12.00 -16.48 6.42
C ALA A 195 -12.40 -15.96 7.82
N LEU A 196 -13.50 -15.21 7.91
CA LEU A 196 -14.07 -14.78 9.18
C LEU A 196 -14.80 -15.94 9.87
N VAL A 197 -15.55 -16.72 9.09
CA VAL A 197 -16.25 -17.93 9.52
C VAL A 197 -15.82 -19.11 8.66
N ASP A 198 -16.05 -20.34 9.12
CA ASP A 198 -15.75 -21.54 8.33
C ASP A 198 -16.47 -21.50 6.98
N GLY A 199 -15.71 -21.69 5.91
CA GLY A 199 -16.22 -21.65 4.54
C GLY A 199 -15.27 -22.26 3.52
N PRO A 200 -15.73 -22.48 2.29
CA PRO A 200 -14.90 -23.02 1.23
C PRO A 200 -13.75 -22.08 0.88
N SER A 201 -12.55 -22.61 0.68
CA SER A 201 -11.38 -21.85 0.22
C SER A 201 -10.80 -22.50 -1.04
N LYS A 202 -10.43 -21.65 -2.01
CA LYS A 202 -9.73 -22.09 -3.23
C LYS A 202 -8.27 -22.48 -2.96
N LYS A 203 -7.71 -22.09 -1.80
CA LYS A 203 -6.32 -22.35 -1.44
C LYS A 203 -6.13 -23.67 -0.69
N GLY A 204 -7.19 -24.22 -0.13
CA GLY A 204 -7.17 -25.48 0.62
C GLY A 204 -8.12 -25.46 1.82
N PHE A 205 -8.35 -26.63 2.40
CA PHE A 205 -9.35 -26.77 3.48
C PHE A 205 -8.99 -25.99 4.76
N ARG A 206 -7.71 -25.90 5.08
CA ARG A 206 -7.25 -25.21 6.29
C ARG A 206 -7.42 -23.71 6.21
N GLU A 207 -7.22 -23.11 5.03
CA GLU A 207 -7.40 -21.68 4.81
C GLU A 207 -8.87 -21.24 4.86
N GLY A 208 -9.81 -22.20 4.77
CA GLY A 208 -11.24 -21.94 4.92
C GLY A 208 -11.73 -21.92 6.37
N ARG A 209 -10.85 -22.16 7.36
CA ARG A 209 -11.23 -22.12 8.78
C ARG A 209 -11.28 -20.69 9.30
N ALA A 210 -12.16 -20.45 10.28
CA ALA A 210 -12.33 -19.15 10.93
C ALA A 210 -11.01 -18.67 11.58
N ALA A 211 -10.43 -17.61 11.05
CA ALA A 211 -9.10 -17.14 11.42
C ALA A 211 -8.99 -16.68 12.88
N ALA A 212 -10.05 -16.07 13.42
CA ALA A 212 -10.07 -15.60 14.82
C ALA A 212 -10.15 -16.73 15.86
N ALA A 213 -10.60 -17.94 15.45
CA ALA A 213 -10.76 -19.09 16.32
C ALA A 213 -9.72 -20.20 16.09
N ASN A 214 -8.88 -20.05 15.08
CA ASN A 214 -7.90 -21.06 14.67
C ASN A 214 -6.57 -20.43 14.29
N ILE A 215 -5.48 -21.21 14.47
CA ILE A 215 -4.20 -20.90 13.83
C ILE A 215 -4.23 -21.49 12.43
N VAL A 216 -4.39 -20.62 11.44
CA VAL A 216 -4.55 -21.01 10.03
C VAL A 216 -3.24 -20.76 9.29
N PRO A 217 -2.68 -21.74 8.57
CA PRO A 217 -1.48 -21.51 7.77
C PRO A 217 -1.78 -20.54 6.64
N SER A 218 -0.81 -19.68 6.36
CA SER A 218 -0.90 -18.70 5.28
C SER A 218 0.47 -18.55 4.62
N SER A 219 0.48 -18.07 3.38
CA SER A 219 1.72 -17.71 2.69
C SER A 219 2.32 -16.43 3.30
N THR A 220 3.65 -16.33 3.30
CA THR A 220 4.39 -15.12 3.66
C THR A 220 5.41 -14.78 2.57
N GLY A 221 5.90 -13.53 2.59
CA GLY A 221 6.92 -13.05 1.67
C GLY A 221 8.33 -13.54 2.00
#